data_381f6b60171b4d807c7887c5a016c405
#
_entry.id   381f6b60171b4d807c7887c5a016c405
#
_cell.length_a   1.000
_cell.length_b   1.000
_cell.length_c   1.000
_cell.angle_alpha   90.00
_cell.angle_beta   90.00
_cell.angle_gamma   90.00
#
_symmetry.space_group_name_H-M   'P 1'
#
loop_
_entity.id
_entity.type
_entity.pdbx_description
1 polymer ?
#
loop_
_entity_poly.entity_id
_entity_poly.type
_entity_poly.pdbx_seq_one_letter_code
_entity_poly.pdbx_strand_id
1 'polypeptide(L)'
;MEFGQRHLLEKLQDRAYIFNILYKYDKFKYIKVKKQNNNIILEDEMKFSQYKYERSSYEDIKDKFIKLVDKINKSTNYEEQKKYILELNEIRNDIQSNSTIASIRYSIDTSDEYYEEEKKYWDEYMPLYEDLNCEFYKAIVNSQFKKEIINDFSKQFYNICEDSIKSFSKDIIEDLQEENRLCSQYTKLLASAKIEYKGETHNLSSLMKYMMDKDRETRIESTKLYYSYFEENEDKFDSLFDKLVSVRDKMAKKLGYKSFTELGYIRMNRSDYNEDNIKKLRAEVQEYIVPLCNKLYERQAKRIGIDDFWFADESIEFKTGNATIKGGEEYEKYIIENGKKMYSELSKETAEFFEYMTQNELMDLVTRKSKAAGGYCTHIPNYNSPFIFSNFNNTSEDIDVLTHEAGHAFQLYMSRDIPMYEINFPTLDSCEIHSMSMEFITYPWMELFFKEDTLKYKFYHMSSAIKFIPYGVIVDEFQHRIYENPTMSKDERKQIFRELEKKYLPHRDYRDIDILEAGCYWFKQGHIFKNPFYYIDYVLAQVCAFQFLQKSNENFEQAWQDYINICKVGGTKSFLEIVNIGNLNSPFEDKTIKNIGENINNLLVNIKDSEL
;
A
#
# COMPACT_ATOMS: atom_id res chain seq x y z
N MET A 1 -20.74 -24.86 -24.22
CA MET A 1 -20.03 -25.79 -23.30
C MET A 1 -20.45 -25.59 -21.84
N GLU A 2 -20.91 -24.43 -21.41
CA GLU A 2 -21.34 -24.15 -20.01
C GLU A 2 -22.59 -24.90 -19.53
N PHE A 3 -23.56 -25.11 -20.39
CA PHE A 3 -24.81 -25.84 -20.02
C PHE A 3 -24.58 -27.31 -19.70
N GLY A 4 -23.55 -27.94 -20.24
CA GLY A 4 -23.22 -29.34 -19.99
C GLY A 4 -22.49 -29.58 -18.66
N GLN A 5 -21.76 -28.60 -18.17
CA GLN A 5 -20.96 -28.68 -16.95
C GLN A 5 -21.82 -28.55 -15.68
N ARG A 6 -22.80 -27.63 -15.66
CA ARG A 6 -23.77 -27.51 -14.54
C ARG A 6 -24.60 -28.78 -14.36
N HIS A 7 -25.05 -29.40 -15.44
CA HIS A 7 -25.87 -30.62 -15.38
C HIS A 7 -25.07 -31.84 -14.91
N LEU A 8 -23.74 -31.86 -15.06
CA LEU A 8 -22.86 -32.91 -14.57
C LEU A 8 -22.62 -32.77 -13.06
N LEU A 9 -22.43 -31.56 -12.54
CA LEU A 9 -22.25 -31.28 -11.12
C LEU A 9 -23.51 -31.54 -10.28
N GLU A 10 -24.69 -31.27 -10.81
CA GLU A 10 -25.97 -31.56 -10.14
C GLU A 10 -26.24 -33.07 -9.92
N LYS A 11 -25.60 -33.95 -10.72
CA LYS A 11 -25.76 -35.41 -10.63
C LYS A 11 -24.76 -36.11 -9.72
N LEU A 12 -23.75 -35.43 -9.22
CA LEU A 12 -22.65 -36.03 -8.45
C LEU A 12 -22.81 -35.76 -6.94
N GLN A 13 -23.62 -36.58 -6.27
CA GLN A 13 -23.81 -36.53 -4.81
C GLN A 13 -22.71 -37.25 -3.99
N ASP A 14 -21.76 -37.93 -4.63
CA ASP A 14 -20.77 -38.78 -3.96
C ASP A 14 -19.35 -38.16 -4.01
N ARG A 15 -18.77 -37.87 -2.83
CA ARG A 15 -17.47 -37.18 -2.66
C ARG A 15 -16.31 -37.89 -3.37
N ALA A 16 -16.29 -39.23 -3.37
CA ALA A 16 -15.19 -39.99 -3.96
C ALA A 16 -15.19 -39.91 -5.50
N TYR A 17 -16.38 -39.75 -6.11
CA TYR A 17 -16.54 -39.69 -7.56
C TYR A 17 -16.15 -38.30 -8.11
N ILE A 18 -16.48 -37.25 -7.37
CA ILE A 18 -16.08 -35.86 -7.71
C ILE A 18 -14.56 -35.73 -7.69
N PHE A 19 -13.88 -36.24 -6.67
CA PHE A 19 -12.41 -36.17 -6.54
C PHE A 19 -11.69 -36.89 -7.68
N ASN A 20 -12.20 -38.06 -8.11
CA ASN A 20 -11.62 -38.84 -9.21
C ASN A 20 -11.86 -38.23 -10.60
N ILE A 21 -12.96 -37.50 -10.82
CA ILE A 21 -13.24 -36.81 -12.09
C ILE A 21 -12.41 -35.52 -12.18
N LEU A 22 -12.32 -34.74 -11.11
CA LEU A 22 -11.55 -33.50 -11.08
C LEU A 22 -10.03 -33.77 -11.27
N TYR A 23 -9.51 -34.87 -10.76
CA TYR A 23 -8.12 -35.29 -10.95
C TYR A 23 -7.78 -35.75 -12.39
N LYS A 24 -8.79 -36.13 -13.18
CA LYS A 24 -8.61 -36.63 -14.55
C LYS A 24 -8.56 -35.55 -15.63
N TYR A 25 -8.97 -34.33 -15.32
CA TYR A 25 -8.97 -33.20 -16.25
C TYR A 25 -8.02 -32.10 -15.75
N ASP A 26 -6.88 -31.96 -16.37
CA ASP A 26 -5.84 -30.95 -16.05
C ASP A 26 -6.34 -29.49 -16.00
N LYS A 27 -7.53 -29.21 -16.56
CA LYS A 27 -8.19 -27.89 -16.53
C LYS A 27 -8.87 -27.54 -15.21
N PHE A 28 -9.03 -28.47 -14.25
CA PHE A 28 -9.74 -28.29 -12.98
C PHE A 28 -8.83 -28.34 -11.75
N LYS A 29 -7.53 -28.20 -11.93
CA LYS A 29 -6.52 -28.32 -10.88
C LYS A 29 -6.61 -27.24 -9.77
N TYR A 30 -7.39 -26.19 -9.99
CA TYR A 30 -7.46 -24.99 -9.15
C TYR A 30 -8.86 -24.63 -8.63
N ILE A 31 -9.88 -25.47 -8.85
CA ILE A 31 -11.24 -25.17 -8.37
C ILE A 31 -11.39 -25.67 -6.93
N LYS A 32 -11.38 -24.75 -5.97
CA LYS A 32 -11.78 -25.03 -4.59
C LYS A 32 -13.31 -24.99 -4.48
N VAL A 33 -13.89 -25.98 -3.81
CA VAL A 33 -15.34 -26.16 -3.66
C VAL A 33 -15.70 -26.07 -2.19
N LYS A 34 -16.47 -25.06 -1.80
CA LYS A 34 -17.08 -24.97 -0.46
C LYS A 34 -18.55 -25.41 -0.49
N LYS A 35 -18.99 -26.09 0.55
CA LYS A 35 -20.39 -26.49 0.73
C LYS A 35 -21.09 -25.45 1.61
N GLN A 36 -22.07 -24.75 1.04
CA GLN A 36 -22.91 -23.81 1.79
C GLN A 36 -24.39 -24.19 1.59
N ASN A 37 -25.09 -24.44 2.68
CA ASN A 37 -26.54 -24.72 2.69
C ASN A 37 -27.00 -25.77 1.64
N ASN A 38 -26.30 -26.91 1.55
CA ASN A 38 -26.53 -27.99 0.57
C ASN A 38 -26.21 -27.66 -0.91
N ASN A 39 -25.73 -26.48 -1.24
CA ASN A 39 -25.27 -26.13 -2.57
C ASN A 39 -23.73 -26.16 -2.62
N ILE A 40 -23.22 -26.64 -3.76
CA ILE A 40 -21.78 -26.53 -4.10
C ILE A 40 -21.62 -25.21 -4.81
N ILE A 41 -20.86 -24.27 -4.19
CA ILE A 41 -20.50 -23.01 -4.81
C ILE A 41 -19.01 -23.08 -5.13
N LEU A 42 -18.64 -22.69 -6.34
CA LEU A 42 -17.24 -22.49 -6.70
C LEU A 42 -16.73 -21.27 -5.94
N GLU A 43 -15.57 -21.35 -5.27
CA GLU A 43 -15.02 -20.21 -4.48
C GLU A 43 -14.86 -18.95 -5.34
N ASP A 44 -14.55 -19.11 -6.62
CA ASP A 44 -14.38 -18.02 -7.59
C ASP A 44 -15.70 -17.28 -7.95
N GLU A 45 -16.87 -17.73 -7.48
CA GLU A 45 -18.18 -17.10 -7.74
C GLU A 45 -18.80 -16.46 -6.48
N MET A 46 -18.06 -16.39 -5.35
CA MET A 46 -18.61 -15.88 -4.10
C MET A 46 -18.34 -14.37 -3.96
N LYS A 47 -19.42 -13.59 -3.80
CA LYS A 47 -19.35 -12.13 -3.61
C LYS A 47 -18.86 -11.77 -2.21
N PHE A 48 -18.17 -10.63 -2.06
CA PHE A 48 -17.72 -10.14 -0.75
C PHE A 48 -18.85 -10.00 0.27
N SER A 49 -20.04 -9.57 -0.17
CA SER A 49 -21.23 -9.49 0.68
C SER A 49 -21.64 -10.84 1.29
N GLN A 50 -21.23 -11.95 0.70
CA GLN A 50 -21.50 -13.32 1.17
C GLN A 50 -20.37 -13.89 2.03
N TYR A 51 -19.23 -13.19 2.18
CA TYR A 51 -18.13 -13.63 3.00
C TYR A 51 -18.56 -13.68 4.46
N LYS A 52 -18.35 -14.84 5.08
CA LYS A 52 -18.70 -15.02 6.49
C LYS A 52 -17.68 -14.34 7.36
N TYR A 53 -18.16 -13.64 8.36
CA TYR A 53 -17.37 -13.17 9.48
C TYR A 53 -17.80 -13.92 10.74
N GLU A 54 -16.85 -14.54 11.42
CA GLU A 54 -17.09 -15.28 12.66
C GLU A 54 -15.88 -15.15 13.58
N ARG A 55 -16.05 -14.38 14.64
CA ARG A 55 -14.98 -14.20 15.63
C ARG A 55 -14.88 -15.45 16.49
N SER A 56 -13.73 -16.13 16.38
CA SER A 56 -13.40 -17.25 17.25
C SER A 56 -12.88 -16.76 18.60
N SER A 57 -13.14 -17.54 19.67
CA SER A 57 -12.56 -17.26 20.99
C SER A 57 -11.02 -17.43 20.95
N TYR A 58 -10.30 -16.45 21.47
CA TYR A 58 -8.84 -16.51 21.58
C TYR A 58 -8.36 -17.76 22.32
N GLU A 59 -9.00 -18.10 23.45
CA GLU A 59 -8.60 -19.25 24.26
C GLU A 59 -8.79 -20.60 23.52
N ASP A 60 -9.87 -20.72 22.75
CA ASP A 60 -10.12 -21.94 21.94
C ASP A 60 -9.08 -22.08 20.80
N ILE A 61 -8.68 -20.97 20.20
CA ILE A 61 -7.64 -20.94 19.17
C ILE A 61 -6.28 -21.28 19.78
N LYS A 62 -5.91 -20.64 20.87
CA LYS A 62 -4.64 -20.80 21.56
C LYS A 62 -4.32 -22.26 21.89
N ASP A 63 -5.29 -22.98 22.44
CA ASP A 63 -5.12 -24.40 22.79
C ASP A 63 -4.83 -25.28 21.57
N LYS A 64 -5.53 -25.04 20.46
CA LYS A 64 -5.33 -25.78 19.21
C LYS A 64 -3.97 -25.42 18.58
N PHE A 65 -3.66 -24.12 18.59
CA PHE A 65 -2.43 -23.56 18.01
C PHE A 65 -1.20 -24.15 18.70
N ILE A 66 -1.13 -24.10 20.04
CA ILE A 66 -0.01 -24.62 20.82
C ILE A 66 0.16 -26.14 20.61
N LYS A 67 -0.94 -26.91 20.56
CA LYS A 67 -0.86 -28.34 20.28
C LYS A 67 -0.27 -28.64 18.88
N LEU A 68 -0.56 -27.83 17.89
CA LEU A 68 0.02 -27.99 16.55
C LEU A 68 1.49 -27.57 16.52
N VAL A 69 1.86 -26.48 17.18
CA VAL A 69 3.28 -26.08 17.34
C VAL A 69 4.09 -27.21 18.01
N ASP A 70 3.54 -27.85 19.05
CA ASP A 70 4.18 -28.98 19.72
C ASP A 70 4.36 -30.19 18.78
N LYS A 71 3.38 -30.48 17.92
CA LYS A 71 3.49 -31.53 16.89
C LYS A 71 4.56 -31.17 15.83
N ILE A 72 4.62 -29.92 15.37
CA ILE A 72 5.66 -29.43 14.44
C ILE A 72 7.06 -29.68 15.05
N ASN A 73 7.25 -29.31 16.31
CA ASN A 73 8.52 -29.46 17.02
C ASN A 73 8.92 -30.93 17.25
N LYS A 74 7.95 -31.84 17.42
CA LYS A 74 8.17 -33.27 17.67
C LYS A 74 8.25 -34.13 16.42
N SER A 75 7.99 -33.58 15.25
CA SER A 75 8.02 -34.31 13.97
C SER A 75 9.39 -34.90 13.70
N THR A 76 9.43 -36.19 13.33
CA THR A 76 10.67 -36.93 13.06
C THR A 76 11.01 -37.00 11.58
N ASN A 77 10.10 -36.62 10.70
CA ASN A 77 10.29 -36.51 9.26
C ASN A 77 9.59 -35.26 8.70
N TYR A 78 10.07 -34.80 7.56
CA TYR A 78 9.59 -33.55 6.96
C TYR A 78 8.14 -33.58 6.50
N GLU A 79 7.68 -34.68 5.91
CA GLU A 79 6.29 -34.79 5.42
C GLU A 79 5.27 -34.67 6.55
N GLU A 80 5.57 -35.25 7.70
CA GLU A 80 4.74 -35.10 8.89
C GLU A 80 4.77 -33.65 9.40
N GLN A 81 5.96 -33.03 9.48
CA GLN A 81 6.10 -31.64 9.90
C GLN A 81 5.35 -30.70 8.95
N LYS A 82 5.52 -30.84 7.63
CA LYS A 82 4.84 -30.07 6.59
C LYS A 82 3.32 -30.15 6.74
N LYS A 83 2.78 -31.34 7.01
CA LYS A 83 1.34 -31.53 7.26
C LYS A 83 0.86 -30.65 8.42
N TYR A 84 1.59 -30.64 9.55
CA TYR A 84 1.20 -29.84 10.70
C TYR A 84 1.41 -28.33 10.48
N ILE A 85 2.43 -27.94 9.71
CA ILE A 85 2.63 -26.56 9.27
C ILE A 85 1.42 -26.07 8.48
N LEU A 86 0.95 -26.85 7.49
CA LEU A 86 -0.21 -26.47 6.67
C LEU A 86 -1.52 -26.49 7.48
N GLU A 87 -1.71 -27.46 8.39
CA GLU A 87 -2.88 -27.52 9.29
C GLU A 87 -2.93 -26.29 10.23
N LEU A 88 -1.78 -25.86 10.74
CA LEU A 88 -1.70 -24.64 11.55
C LEU A 88 -1.92 -23.39 10.71
N ASN A 89 -1.43 -23.35 9.48
CA ASN A 89 -1.63 -22.23 8.58
C ASN A 89 -3.12 -22.01 8.23
N GLU A 90 -3.95 -23.05 8.18
CA GLU A 90 -5.40 -22.89 8.04
C GLU A 90 -6.01 -22.09 9.20
N ILE A 91 -5.60 -22.35 10.45
CA ILE A 91 -6.04 -21.57 11.62
C ILE A 91 -5.58 -20.11 11.52
N ARG A 92 -4.35 -19.88 11.07
CA ARG A 92 -3.78 -18.54 10.88
C ARG A 92 -4.51 -17.77 9.77
N ASN A 93 -4.87 -18.45 8.68
CA ASN A 93 -5.68 -17.89 7.61
C ASN A 93 -7.09 -17.52 8.11
N ASP A 94 -7.70 -18.32 9.01
CA ASP A 94 -8.99 -17.99 9.62
C ASP A 94 -8.91 -16.70 10.45
N ILE A 95 -7.90 -16.57 11.29
CA ILE A 95 -7.65 -15.38 12.10
C ILE A 95 -7.48 -14.15 11.20
N GLN A 96 -6.56 -14.23 10.25
CA GLN A 96 -6.25 -13.13 9.34
C GLN A 96 -7.47 -12.73 8.50
N SER A 97 -8.21 -13.70 7.96
CA SER A 97 -9.41 -13.42 7.15
C SER A 97 -10.50 -12.72 7.93
N ASN A 98 -10.77 -13.18 9.16
CA ASN A 98 -11.80 -12.55 10.00
C ASN A 98 -11.38 -11.13 10.43
N SER A 99 -10.13 -10.94 10.83
CA SER A 99 -9.60 -9.60 11.14
C SER A 99 -9.71 -8.66 9.93
N THR A 100 -9.33 -9.14 8.76
CA THR A 100 -9.40 -8.36 7.50
C THR A 100 -10.83 -8.02 7.13
N ILE A 101 -11.77 -8.97 7.16
CA ILE A 101 -13.19 -8.74 6.86
C ILE A 101 -13.81 -7.71 7.82
N ALA A 102 -13.52 -7.82 9.13
CA ALA A 102 -14.00 -6.84 10.11
C ALA A 102 -13.45 -5.45 9.80
N SER A 103 -12.15 -5.33 9.50
CA SER A 103 -11.51 -4.07 9.16
C SER A 103 -12.06 -3.46 7.88
N ILE A 104 -12.30 -4.25 6.82
CA ILE A 104 -12.92 -3.77 5.58
C ILE A 104 -14.33 -3.23 5.86
N ARG A 105 -15.17 -4.00 6.54
CA ARG A 105 -16.56 -3.60 6.81
C ARG A 105 -16.65 -2.37 7.71
N TYR A 106 -15.76 -2.26 8.71
CA TYR A 106 -15.62 -1.04 9.49
C TYR A 106 -15.18 0.15 8.62
N SER A 107 -14.22 -0.03 7.72
CA SER A 107 -13.77 1.04 6.81
C SER A 107 -14.89 1.50 5.87
N ILE A 108 -15.74 0.58 5.42
CA ILE A 108 -16.90 0.84 4.55
C ILE A 108 -17.94 1.71 5.25
N ASP A 109 -18.18 1.49 6.55
CA ASP A 109 -19.08 2.28 7.38
C ASP A 109 -18.57 2.36 8.83
N THR A 110 -17.88 3.44 9.16
CA THR A 110 -17.34 3.69 10.51
C THR A 110 -18.40 4.01 11.56
N SER A 111 -19.68 4.18 11.16
CA SER A 111 -20.82 4.37 12.04
C SER A 111 -21.54 3.07 12.41
N ASP A 112 -21.13 1.93 11.83
CA ASP A 112 -21.64 0.62 12.21
C ASP A 112 -21.06 0.21 13.57
N GLU A 113 -21.88 0.28 14.61
CA GLU A 113 -21.49 0.00 15.99
C GLU A 113 -20.96 -1.45 16.16
N TYR A 114 -21.50 -2.42 15.41
CA TYR A 114 -21.03 -3.81 15.47
C TYR A 114 -19.60 -3.93 14.97
N TYR A 115 -19.31 -3.37 13.78
CA TYR A 115 -17.93 -3.45 13.24
C TYR A 115 -16.96 -2.49 13.94
N GLU A 116 -17.42 -1.42 14.58
CA GLU A 116 -16.58 -0.63 15.49
C GLU A 116 -16.11 -1.45 16.69
N GLU A 117 -17.00 -2.23 17.33
CA GLU A 117 -16.64 -3.12 18.44
C GLU A 117 -15.76 -4.29 17.98
N GLU A 118 -16.01 -4.85 16.81
CA GLU A 118 -15.13 -5.89 16.25
C GLU A 118 -13.74 -5.35 15.93
N LYS A 119 -13.63 -4.12 15.41
CA LYS A 119 -12.33 -3.46 15.19
C LYS A 119 -11.57 -3.25 16.51
N LYS A 120 -12.23 -2.79 17.57
CA LYS A 120 -11.63 -2.66 18.90
C LYS A 120 -11.13 -4.01 19.43
N TYR A 121 -11.92 -5.07 19.24
CA TYR A 121 -11.49 -6.42 19.62
C TYR A 121 -10.20 -6.82 18.90
N TRP A 122 -10.14 -6.65 17.59
CA TRP A 122 -8.95 -7.04 16.82
C TRP A 122 -7.73 -6.17 17.17
N ASP A 123 -7.90 -4.89 17.45
CA ASP A 123 -6.82 -4.01 17.92
C ASP A 123 -6.22 -4.47 19.27
N GLU A 124 -7.04 -5.01 20.15
CA GLU A 124 -6.62 -5.54 21.45
C GLU A 124 -6.00 -6.94 21.35
N TYR A 125 -6.59 -7.84 20.54
CA TYR A 125 -6.21 -9.25 20.51
C TYR A 125 -5.13 -9.59 19.47
N MET A 126 -4.94 -8.80 18.42
CA MET A 126 -3.88 -9.08 17.41
C MET A 126 -2.49 -9.23 18.04
N PRO A 127 -2.05 -8.40 19.01
CA PRO A 127 -0.76 -8.62 19.66
C PRO A 127 -0.64 -9.96 20.41
N LEU A 128 -1.77 -10.52 20.89
CA LEU A 128 -1.81 -11.85 21.50
C LEU A 128 -1.73 -12.96 20.46
N TYR A 129 -2.35 -12.77 19.28
CA TYR A 129 -2.18 -13.69 18.16
C TYR A 129 -0.76 -13.63 17.58
N GLU A 130 -0.09 -12.47 17.62
CA GLU A 130 1.32 -12.34 17.24
C GLU A 130 2.25 -13.13 18.18
N ASP A 131 1.92 -13.22 19.49
CA ASP A 131 2.63 -14.12 20.41
C ASP A 131 2.53 -15.59 19.98
N LEU A 132 1.34 -16.03 19.56
CA LEU A 132 1.15 -17.38 19.01
C LEU A 132 1.91 -17.58 17.69
N ASN A 133 1.86 -16.61 16.79
CA ASN A 133 2.62 -16.63 15.54
C ASN A 133 4.13 -16.69 15.80
N CYS A 134 4.63 -15.99 16.83
CA CYS A 134 6.05 -16.05 17.22
C CYS A 134 6.46 -17.47 17.62
N GLU A 135 5.61 -18.22 18.36
CA GLU A 135 5.88 -19.62 18.68
C GLU A 135 5.89 -20.52 17.42
N PHE A 136 5.02 -20.25 16.44
CA PHE A 136 5.07 -20.93 15.14
C PHE A 136 6.37 -20.60 14.39
N TYR A 137 6.76 -19.33 14.30
CA TYR A 137 7.99 -18.93 13.63
C TYR A 137 9.24 -19.52 14.28
N LYS A 138 9.26 -19.62 15.62
CA LYS A 138 10.33 -20.34 16.34
C LYS A 138 10.38 -21.81 15.95
N ALA A 139 9.24 -22.48 15.80
CA ALA A 139 9.19 -23.88 15.37
C ALA A 139 9.73 -24.05 13.94
N ILE A 140 9.46 -23.09 13.03
CA ILE A 140 10.01 -23.07 11.66
C ILE A 140 11.53 -22.86 11.69
N VAL A 141 12.00 -21.84 12.39
CA VAL A 141 13.42 -21.44 12.41
C VAL A 141 14.30 -22.50 13.07
N ASN A 142 13.82 -23.14 14.14
CA ASN A 142 14.54 -24.18 14.87
C ASN A 142 14.37 -25.59 14.26
N SER A 143 13.65 -25.73 13.15
CA SER A 143 13.44 -27.02 12.51
C SER A 143 14.75 -27.64 11.99
N GLN A 144 14.92 -28.94 12.23
CA GLN A 144 15.99 -29.72 11.61
C GLN A 144 15.82 -29.87 10.08
N PHE A 145 14.64 -29.59 9.54
CA PHE A 145 14.29 -29.68 8.12
C PHE A 145 14.31 -28.30 7.42
N LYS A 146 15.21 -27.41 7.86
CA LYS A 146 15.35 -26.04 7.30
C LYS A 146 15.45 -26.01 5.77
N LYS A 147 16.21 -26.95 5.17
CA LYS A 147 16.41 -26.98 3.71
C LYS A 147 15.12 -27.27 2.96
N GLU A 148 14.35 -28.23 3.47
CA GLU A 148 13.08 -28.65 2.89
C GLU A 148 12.03 -27.53 3.05
N ILE A 149 11.98 -26.86 4.20
CA ILE A 149 11.10 -25.70 4.45
C ILE A 149 11.43 -24.58 3.44
N ILE A 150 12.70 -24.25 3.25
CA ILE A 150 13.12 -23.22 2.27
C ILE A 150 12.76 -23.61 0.84
N ASN A 151 12.88 -24.88 0.49
CA ASN A 151 12.50 -25.36 -0.84
C ASN A 151 11.00 -25.27 -1.10
N ASP A 152 10.17 -25.60 -0.10
CA ASP A 152 8.73 -25.70 -0.27
C ASP A 152 8.01 -24.36 -0.09
N PHE A 153 8.50 -23.51 0.83
CA PHE A 153 7.84 -22.25 1.17
C PHE A 153 8.62 -20.99 0.72
N SER A 154 9.87 -21.04 0.52
CA SER A 154 10.85 -20.05 0.08
C SER A 154 11.85 -19.61 1.16
N LYS A 155 12.99 -19.06 0.70
CA LYS A 155 13.97 -18.43 1.60
C LYS A 155 13.39 -17.16 2.24
N GLN A 156 12.57 -16.40 1.51
CA GLN A 156 11.99 -15.17 2.01
C GLN A 156 10.99 -15.44 3.15
N PHE A 157 10.17 -16.49 3.05
CA PHE A 157 9.34 -16.93 4.18
C PHE A 157 10.17 -17.22 5.42
N TYR A 158 11.28 -17.93 5.25
CA TYR A 158 12.19 -18.22 6.36
C TYR A 158 12.81 -16.95 6.96
N ASN A 159 13.22 -15.98 6.13
CA ASN A 159 13.74 -14.69 6.58
C ASN A 159 12.66 -13.91 7.37
N ILE A 160 11.42 -13.87 6.88
CA ILE A 160 10.29 -13.24 7.59
C ILE A 160 10.07 -13.88 8.96
N CYS A 161 10.15 -15.22 9.07
CA CYS A 161 10.06 -15.91 10.35
C CYS A 161 11.19 -15.48 11.31
N GLU A 162 12.43 -15.37 10.83
CA GLU A 162 13.57 -14.88 11.65
C GLU A 162 13.36 -13.44 12.11
N ASP A 163 12.91 -12.55 11.23
CA ASP A 163 12.71 -11.13 11.54
C ASP A 163 11.51 -10.92 12.47
N SER A 164 10.45 -11.71 12.32
CA SER A 164 9.31 -11.71 13.25
C SER A 164 9.73 -12.10 14.66
N ILE A 165 10.63 -13.09 14.81
CA ILE A 165 11.17 -13.47 16.14
C ILE A 165 12.03 -12.34 16.73
N LYS A 166 12.83 -11.65 15.90
CA LYS A 166 13.70 -10.54 16.34
C LYS A 166 12.90 -9.30 16.72
N SER A 167 11.74 -9.07 16.10
CA SER A 167 10.93 -7.87 16.30
C SER A 167 9.85 -8.00 17.37
N PHE A 168 9.72 -9.16 18.01
CA PHE A 168 8.67 -9.44 18.97
C PHE A 168 9.17 -10.16 20.24
N SER A 169 8.61 -9.79 21.39
CA SER A 169 8.64 -10.59 22.63
C SER A 169 7.38 -10.30 23.45
N LYS A 170 7.06 -11.20 24.40
CA LYS A 170 5.94 -10.99 25.34
C LYS A 170 6.06 -9.70 26.15
N ASP A 171 7.28 -9.24 26.40
CA ASP A 171 7.56 -8.04 27.19
C ASP A 171 7.13 -6.74 26.52
N ILE A 172 6.85 -6.76 25.20
CA ILE A 172 6.41 -5.58 24.45
C ILE A 172 4.92 -5.59 24.08
N ILE A 173 4.14 -6.59 24.49
CA ILE A 173 2.71 -6.68 24.12
C ILE A 173 1.94 -5.43 24.54
N GLU A 174 2.11 -4.99 25.81
CA GLU A 174 1.45 -3.76 26.28
C GLU A 174 1.90 -2.51 25.52
N ASP A 175 3.16 -2.46 25.09
CA ASP A 175 3.69 -1.35 24.30
C ASP A 175 3.13 -1.36 22.86
N LEU A 176 2.93 -2.54 22.27
CA LEU A 176 2.26 -2.68 20.96
C LEU A 176 0.78 -2.26 21.03
N GLN A 177 0.08 -2.65 22.10
CA GLN A 177 -1.30 -2.19 22.33
C GLN A 177 -1.37 -0.67 22.50
N GLU A 178 -0.42 -0.07 23.21
CA GLU A 178 -0.32 1.39 23.34
C GLU A 178 0.01 2.05 22.01
N GLU A 179 0.95 1.52 21.22
CA GLU A 179 1.24 2.01 19.85
C GLU A 179 -0.02 2.00 18.99
N ASN A 180 -0.77 0.88 18.97
CA ASN A 180 -2.01 0.76 18.21
C ASN A 180 -3.06 1.80 18.65
N ARG A 181 -3.21 1.99 19.97
CA ARG A 181 -4.13 2.98 20.54
C ARG A 181 -3.77 4.41 20.13
N LEU A 182 -2.48 4.75 20.14
CA LEU A 182 -1.99 6.07 19.72
C LEU A 182 -2.18 6.28 18.20
N CYS A 183 -1.93 5.27 17.38
CA CYS A 183 -2.21 5.31 15.94
C CYS A 183 -3.70 5.55 15.65
N SER A 184 -4.58 4.88 16.40
CA SER A 184 -6.04 5.09 16.31
C SER A 184 -6.45 6.50 16.74
N GLN A 185 -5.82 7.07 17.77
CA GLN A 185 -6.05 8.46 18.20
C GLN A 185 -5.64 9.47 17.12
N TYR A 186 -4.51 9.25 16.46
CA TYR A 186 -4.10 10.09 15.31
C TYR A 186 -5.13 10.05 14.18
N THR A 187 -5.60 8.86 13.82
CA THR A 187 -6.63 8.70 12.79
C THR A 187 -7.92 9.42 13.15
N LYS A 188 -8.37 9.30 14.41
CA LYS A 188 -9.55 10.02 14.91
C LYS A 188 -9.35 11.53 14.94
N LEU A 189 -8.15 12.00 15.28
CA LEU A 189 -7.83 13.43 15.27
C LEU A 189 -7.98 13.99 13.86
N LEU A 190 -7.40 13.36 12.83
CA LEU A 190 -7.57 13.80 11.44
C LEU A 190 -9.03 13.75 10.98
N ALA A 191 -9.75 12.68 11.31
CA ALA A 191 -11.15 12.51 10.93
C ALA A 191 -12.10 13.50 11.62
N SER A 192 -11.67 14.11 12.75
CA SER A 192 -12.49 15.09 13.49
C SER A 192 -12.48 16.49 12.88
N ALA A 193 -11.71 16.74 11.82
CA ALA A 193 -11.64 18.04 11.17
C ALA A 193 -13.01 18.48 10.63
N LYS A 194 -13.41 19.71 11.02
CA LYS A 194 -14.61 20.39 10.56
C LYS A 194 -14.24 21.80 10.19
N ILE A 195 -14.21 22.06 8.89
CA ILE A 195 -13.72 23.31 8.33
C ILE A 195 -14.89 23.95 7.55
N GLU A 196 -15.33 25.11 8.00
CA GLU A 196 -16.41 25.86 7.32
C GLU A 196 -15.83 26.59 6.11
N TYR A 197 -16.32 26.27 4.91
CA TYR A 197 -15.91 26.94 3.69
C TYR A 197 -17.06 26.97 2.65
N LYS A 198 -17.29 28.14 2.04
CA LYS A 198 -18.37 28.37 1.04
C LYS A 198 -19.76 27.91 1.50
N GLY A 199 -20.04 28.01 2.82
CA GLY A 199 -21.34 27.66 3.40
C GLY A 199 -21.57 26.18 3.67
N GLU A 200 -20.53 25.37 3.54
CA GLU A 200 -20.53 23.94 3.82
C GLU A 200 -19.45 23.58 4.84
N THR A 201 -19.69 22.54 5.64
CA THR A 201 -18.68 21.96 6.54
C THR A 201 -17.88 20.88 5.81
N HIS A 202 -16.58 21.04 5.74
CA HIS A 202 -15.65 20.12 5.08
C HIS A 202 -14.79 19.36 6.09
N ASN A 203 -14.42 18.13 5.75
CA ASN A 203 -13.27 17.46 6.32
C ASN A 203 -11.99 17.79 5.50
N LEU A 204 -10.83 17.31 5.97
CA LEU A 204 -9.56 17.56 5.27
C LEU A 204 -9.59 17.09 3.81
N SER A 205 -10.13 15.90 3.53
CA SER A 205 -10.16 15.35 2.17
C SER A 205 -11.08 16.13 1.23
N SER A 206 -12.29 16.51 1.70
CA SER A 206 -13.24 17.24 0.86
C SER A 206 -12.82 18.68 0.57
N LEU A 207 -11.95 19.27 1.42
CA LEU A 207 -11.40 20.61 1.19
C LEU A 207 -10.32 20.62 0.10
N MET A 208 -9.61 19.49 -0.12
CA MET A 208 -8.51 19.40 -1.09
C MET A 208 -8.93 19.78 -2.53
N LYS A 209 -10.18 19.48 -2.92
CA LYS A 209 -10.70 19.89 -4.25
C LYS A 209 -10.58 21.40 -4.51
N TYR A 210 -10.74 22.22 -3.48
CA TYR A 210 -10.60 23.68 -3.59
C TYR A 210 -9.13 24.13 -3.60
N MET A 211 -8.24 23.37 -2.97
CA MET A 211 -6.80 23.61 -3.04
C MET A 211 -6.22 23.32 -4.45
N MET A 212 -6.98 22.60 -5.29
CA MET A 212 -6.64 22.32 -6.68
C MET A 212 -7.48 23.16 -7.69
N ASP A 213 -8.27 24.13 -7.21
CA ASP A 213 -9.12 24.96 -8.06
C ASP A 213 -8.28 25.84 -9.00
N LYS A 214 -8.77 26.08 -10.22
CA LYS A 214 -8.13 26.98 -11.18
C LYS A 214 -8.11 28.43 -10.72
N ASP A 215 -9.08 28.84 -9.86
CA ASP A 215 -9.09 30.15 -9.23
C ASP A 215 -8.06 30.25 -8.10
N ARG A 216 -7.09 31.16 -8.26
CA ARG A 216 -5.97 31.27 -7.32
C ARG A 216 -6.39 31.70 -5.91
N GLU A 217 -7.38 32.59 -5.80
CA GLU A 217 -7.88 33.04 -4.48
C GLU A 217 -8.51 31.88 -3.74
N THR A 218 -9.34 31.08 -4.41
CA THR A 218 -9.92 29.84 -3.86
C THR A 218 -8.82 28.88 -3.38
N ARG A 219 -7.74 28.67 -4.15
CA ARG A 219 -6.62 27.81 -3.72
C ARG A 219 -5.94 28.34 -2.46
N ILE A 220 -5.63 29.63 -2.44
CA ILE A 220 -4.95 30.28 -1.31
C ILE A 220 -5.78 30.18 -0.03
N GLU A 221 -7.08 30.56 -0.11
CA GLU A 221 -7.98 30.53 1.04
C GLU A 221 -8.15 29.10 1.58
N SER A 222 -8.43 28.15 0.71
CA SER A 222 -8.62 26.74 1.11
C SER A 222 -7.34 26.12 1.67
N THR A 223 -6.16 26.48 1.13
CA THR A 223 -4.86 26.05 1.67
C THR A 223 -4.64 26.58 3.08
N LYS A 224 -4.89 27.87 3.32
CA LYS A 224 -4.78 28.44 4.66
C LYS A 224 -5.75 27.79 5.65
N LEU A 225 -7.00 27.58 5.26
CA LEU A 225 -7.99 26.91 6.08
C LEU A 225 -7.64 25.43 6.36
N TYR A 226 -7.06 24.75 5.40
CA TYR A 226 -6.58 23.39 5.59
C TYR A 226 -5.50 23.30 6.68
N TYR A 227 -4.54 24.21 6.66
CA TYR A 227 -3.44 24.21 7.63
C TYR A 227 -3.78 24.88 8.95
N SER A 228 -4.81 25.75 9.02
CA SER A 228 -5.30 26.27 10.31
C SER A 228 -5.79 25.16 11.23
N TYR A 229 -6.37 24.08 10.68
CA TYR A 229 -6.74 22.90 11.46
C TYR A 229 -5.55 22.28 12.20
N PHE A 230 -4.39 22.18 11.54
CA PHE A 230 -3.18 21.66 12.16
C PHE A 230 -2.59 22.62 13.19
N GLU A 231 -2.66 23.93 12.94
CA GLU A 231 -2.26 24.96 13.87
C GLU A 231 -3.12 24.93 15.16
N GLU A 232 -4.42 24.86 15.04
CA GLU A 232 -5.36 24.75 16.19
C GLU A 232 -5.17 23.46 17.01
N ASN A 233 -4.62 22.42 16.41
CA ASN A 233 -4.40 21.11 17.05
C ASN A 233 -2.92 20.75 17.22
N GLU A 234 -1.99 21.71 17.07
CA GLU A 234 -0.55 21.50 17.10
C GLU A 234 -0.09 20.70 18.32
N ASP A 235 -0.51 21.13 19.53
CA ASP A 235 -0.15 20.44 20.78
C ASP A 235 -0.65 18.98 20.84
N LYS A 236 -1.78 18.67 20.19
CA LYS A 236 -2.30 17.30 20.14
C LYS A 236 -1.45 16.42 19.24
N PHE A 237 -1.08 16.91 18.04
CA PHE A 237 -0.19 16.18 17.13
C PHE A 237 1.18 15.96 17.75
N ASP A 238 1.78 16.98 18.34
CA ASP A 238 3.06 16.90 19.04
C ASP A 238 3.01 15.88 20.19
N SER A 239 1.98 15.96 21.05
CA SER A 239 1.83 15.04 22.18
C SER A 239 1.61 13.58 21.74
N LEU A 240 0.86 13.35 20.66
CA LEU A 240 0.70 12.00 20.11
C LEU A 240 2.02 11.46 19.57
N PHE A 241 2.77 12.28 18.85
CA PHE A 241 4.05 11.87 18.30
C PHE A 241 5.10 11.63 19.39
N ASP A 242 5.16 12.47 20.44
CA ASP A 242 6.02 12.23 21.61
C ASP A 242 5.79 10.85 22.23
N LYS A 243 4.51 10.50 22.42
CA LYS A 243 4.14 9.18 22.99
C LYS A 243 4.52 8.04 22.05
N LEU A 244 4.31 8.21 20.73
CA LEU A 244 4.70 7.21 19.74
C LEU A 244 6.22 7.00 19.70
N VAL A 245 7.00 8.07 19.69
CA VAL A 245 8.47 7.97 19.74
C VAL A 245 8.93 7.28 21.03
N SER A 246 8.34 7.68 22.17
CA SER A 246 8.68 7.09 23.48
C SER A 246 8.36 5.59 23.56
N VAL A 247 7.17 5.17 23.11
CA VAL A 247 6.79 3.75 23.19
C VAL A 247 7.62 2.90 22.22
N ARG A 248 7.95 3.43 21.03
CA ARG A 248 8.81 2.76 20.04
C ARG A 248 10.24 2.60 20.53
N ASP A 249 10.82 3.65 21.10
CA ASP A 249 12.15 3.59 21.72
C ASP A 249 12.18 2.58 22.89
N LYS A 250 11.13 2.56 23.72
CA LYS A 250 10.97 1.58 24.81
C LYS A 250 10.92 0.15 24.29
N MET A 251 10.15 -0.12 23.21
CA MET A 251 10.10 -1.45 22.59
C MET A 251 11.47 -1.87 22.04
N ALA A 252 12.15 -0.98 21.32
CA ALA A 252 13.49 -1.26 20.80
C ALA A 252 14.46 -1.65 21.90
N LYS A 253 14.49 -0.91 23.01
CA LYS A 253 15.35 -1.19 24.18
C LYS A 253 15.00 -2.49 24.89
N LYS A 254 13.71 -2.80 25.04
CA LYS A 254 13.27 -4.09 25.61
C LYS A 254 13.72 -5.28 24.75
N LEU A 255 13.80 -5.11 23.44
CA LEU A 255 14.28 -6.11 22.49
C LEU A 255 15.81 -6.12 22.33
N GLY A 256 16.54 -5.21 23.03
CA GLY A 256 18.00 -5.16 23.01
C GLY A 256 18.62 -4.33 21.90
N TYR A 257 17.83 -3.55 21.16
CA TYR A 257 18.29 -2.66 20.09
C TYR A 257 18.77 -1.31 20.66
N LYS A 258 19.71 -0.68 19.95
CA LYS A 258 20.23 0.64 20.32
C LYS A 258 19.21 1.75 20.05
N SER A 259 18.46 1.64 18.95
CA SER A 259 17.45 2.61 18.55
C SER A 259 16.26 1.91 17.89
N PHE A 260 15.16 2.64 17.77
CA PHE A 260 14.01 2.15 17.02
C PHE A 260 14.29 2.03 15.51
N THR A 261 15.30 2.71 14.97
CA THR A 261 15.69 2.57 13.55
C THR A 261 16.03 1.12 13.22
N GLU A 262 16.85 0.45 14.05
CA GLU A 262 17.19 -0.97 13.87
C GLU A 262 15.93 -1.86 13.90
N LEU A 263 15.08 -1.68 14.91
CA LEU A 263 13.83 -2.43 15.04
C LEU A 263 12.87 -2.13 13.88
N GLY A 264 12.78 -0.87 13.46
CA GLY A 264 11.93 -0.44 12.36
C GLY A 264 12.29 -1.11 11.03
N TYR A 265 13.58 -1.23 10.73
CA TYR A 265 14.05 -1.95 9.53
C TYR A 265 13.70 -3.44 9.56
N ILE A 266 13.84 -4.09 10.74
CA ILE A 266 13.43 -5.49 10.92
C ILE A 266 11.91 -5.64 10.75
N ARG A 267 11.12 -4.72 11.33
CA ARG A 267 9.64 -4.71 11.20
C ARG A 267 9.18 -4.50 9.75
N MET A 268 10.02 -3.87 8.90
CA MET A 268 9.76 -3.74 7.46
C MET A 268 10.24 -4.96 6.65
N ASN A 269 10.80 -5.99 7.29
CA ASN A 269 11.35 -7.19 6.65
C ASN A 269 12.41 -6.88 5.58
N ARG A 270 13.23 -5.86 5.80
CA ARG A 270 14.33 -5.47 4.91
C ARG A 270 15.50 -6.42 5.07
N SER A 271 15.63 -7.38 4.16
CA SER A 271 16.58 -8.48 4.29
C SER A 271 17.83 -8.37 3.42
N ASP A 272 17.82 -7.51 2.38
CA ASP A 272 18.89 -7.45 1.37
C ASP A 272 19.46 -6.03 1.11
N TYR A 273 19.02 -5.05 1.88
CA TYR A 273 19.62 -3.70 1.93
C TYR A 273 19.48 -3.11 3.34
N ASN A 274 20.18 -2.02 3.60
CA ASN A 274 20.26 -1.40 4.91
C ASN A 274 20.24 0.14 4.86
N GLU A 275 20.41 0.77 6.01
CA GLU A 275 20.41 2.24 6.17
C GLU A 275 21.46 2.95 5.29
N ASP A 276 22.65 2.35 5.09
CA ASP A 276 23.70 2.96 4.26
C ASP A 276 23.28 3.01 2.78
N ASN A 277 22.54 2.00 2.30
CA ASN A 277 21.96 2.02 0.96
C ASN A 277 20.95 3.16 0.81
N ILE A 278 20.06 3.35 1.79
CA ILE A 278 19.09 4.45 1.79
C ILE A 278 19.78 5.81 1.89
N LYS A 279 20.83 5.94 2.69
CA LYS A 279 21.61 7.18 2.81
C LYS A 279 22.28 7.56 1.48
N LYS A 280 22.81 6.57 0.75
CA LYS A 280 23.34 6.78 -0.61
C LYS A 280 22.24 7.25 -1.56
N LEU A 281 21.09 6.58 -1.57
CA LEU A 281 19.95 6.98 -2.38
C LEU A 281 19.53 8.43 -2.12
N ARG A 282 19.41 8.84 -0.85
CA ARG A 282 19.07 10.22 -0.48
C ARG A 282 20.07 11.24 -1.03
N ALA A 283 21.36 10.90 -1.00
CA ALA A 283 22.41 11.78 -1.57
C ALA A 283 22.28 11.91 -3.10
N GLU A 284 22.04 10.81 -3.82
CA GLU A 284 21.82 10.84 -5.27
C GLU A 284 20.53 11.60 -5.65
N VAL A 285 19.45 11.45 -4.86
CA VAL A 285 18.22 12.24 -5.05
C VAL A 285 18.50 13.73 -4.91
N GLN A 286 19.26 14.14 -3.89
CA GLN A 286 19.65 15.54 -3.70
C GLN A 286 20.48 16.07 -4.88
N GLU A 287 21.38 15.25 -5.42
CA GLU A 287 22.27 15.67 -6.51
C GLU A 287 21.57 15.75 -7.87
N TYR A 288 20.73 14.76 -8.19
CA TYR A 288 20.19 14.60 -9.55
C TYR A 288 18.71 14.96 -9.70
N ILE A 289 17.88 14.66 -8.69
CA ILE A 289 16.42 14.85 -8.80
C ILE A 289 15.98 16.22 -8.31
N VAL A 290 16.52 16.73 -7.21
CA VAL A 290 16.14 18.05 -6.67
C VAL A 290 16.33 19.17 -7.70
N PRO A 291 17.47 19.28 -8.44
CA PRO A 291 17.63 20.30 -9.47
C PRO A 291 16.65 20.14 -10.64
N LEU A 292 16.28 18.92 -10.99
CA LEU A 292 15.26 18.66 -12.01
C LEU A 292 13.88 19.15 -11.55
N CYS A 293 13.49 18.82 -10.32
CA CYS A 293 12.21 19.25 -9.74
C CYS A 293 12.10 20.78 -9.71
N ASN A 294 13.17 21.49 -9.34
CA ASN A 294 13.17 22.96 -9.35
C ASN A 294 12.88 23.51 -10.74
N LYS A 295 13.51 22.95 -11.80
CA LYS A 295 13.22 23.35 -13.19
C LYS A 295 11.77 23.07 -13.60
N LEU A 296 11.19 21.97 -13.10
CA LEU A 296 9.79 21.64 -13.36
C LEU A 296 8.84 22.63 -12.68
N TYR A 297 9.13 23.06 -11.44
CA TYR A 297 8.34 24.09 -10.75
C TYR A 297 8.48 25.47 -11.44
N GLU A 298 9.69 25.85 -11.89
CA GLU A 298 9.88 27.06 -12.70
C GLU A 298 9.10 27.01 -14.03
N ARG A 299 9.07 25.84 -14.69
CA ARG A 299 8.28 25.61 -15.90
C ARG A 299 6.79 25.69 -15.62
N GLN A 300 6.33 25.11 -14.51
CA GLN A 300 4.95 25.17 -14.05
C GLN A 300 4.53 26.63 -13.81
N ALA A 301 5.28 27.40 -13.05
CA ALA A 301 5.01 28.81 -12.78
C ALA A 301 4.80 29.62 -14.08
N LYS A 302 5.70 29.44 -15.07
CA LYS A 302 5.60 30.08 -16.39
C LYS A 302 4.34 29.63 -17.15
N ARG A 303 4.03 28.34 -17.16
CA ARG A 303 2.88 27.78 -17.87
C ARG A 303 1.56 28.27 -17.28
N ILE A 304 1.44 28.37 -15.96
CA ILE A 304 0.24 28.91 -15.31
C ILE A 304 0.19 30.45 -15.29
N GLY A 305 1.32 31.11 -15.62
CA GLY A 305 1.42 32.57 -15.73
C GLY A 305 1.49 33.28 -14.38
N ILE A 306 2.18 32.71 -13.41
CA ILE A 306 2.35 33.23 -12.04
C ILE A 306 3.82 33.56 -11.79
N ASP A 307 4.13 34.84 -11.62
CA ASP A 307 5.50 35.30 -11.33
C ASP A 307 5.90 35.11 -9.86
N ASP A 308 4.94 35.18 -8.94
CA ASP A 308 5.10 35.04 -7.50
C ASP A 308 4.64 33.66 -7.00
N PHE A 309 5.10 32.60 -7.69
CA PHE A 309 4.77 31.19 -7.40
C PHE A 309 5.18 30.80 -5.97
N TRP A 310 4.29 30.09 -5.27
CA TRP A 310 4.52 29.62 -3.93
C TRP A 310 3.74 28.32 -3.64
N PHE A 311 3.81 27.78 -2.42
CA PHE A 311 3.26 26.50 -2.02
C PHE A 311 1.79 26.27 -2.44
N ALA A 312 0.89 27.28 -2.29
CA ALA A 312 -0.51 27.13 -2.70
C ALA A 312 -0.71 26.98 -4.22
N ASP A 313 0.32 27.26 -5.02
CA ASP A 313 0.28 27.11 -6.48
C ASP A 313 0.83 25.74 -6.95
N GLU A 314 1.48 24.96 -6.05
CA GLU A 314 2.10 23.68 -6.43
C GLU A 314 1.08 22.65 -6.96
N SER A 315 -0.17 22.70 -6.51
CA SER A 315 -1.23 21.73 -6.85
C SER A 315 -1.88 21.93 -8.24
N ILE A 316 -1.62 23.09 -8.91
CA ILE A 316 -2.20 23.40 -10.22
C ILE A 316 -1.12 23.38 -11.30
N GLU A 317 -1.22 22.47 -12.26
CA GLU A 317 -0.22 22.30 -13.31
C GLU A 317 -0.53 23.12 -14.56
N PHE A 318 -1.82 23.44 -14.85
CA PHE A 318 -2.26 24.11 -16.08
C PHE A 318 -3.17 25.28 -15.80
N LYS A 319 -3.00 26.38 -16.56
CA LYS A 319 -3.83 27.59 -16.45
C LYS A 319 -5.34 27.30 -16.64
N THR A 320 -5.66 26.31 -17.45
CA THR A 320 -7.04 25.88 -17.73
C THR A 320 -7.61 24.90 -16.70
N GLY A 321 -6.83 24.53 -15.69
CA GLY A 321 -7.11 23.47 -14.74
C GLY A 321 -6.44 22.15 -15.12
N ASN A 322 -6.26 21.26 -14.12
CA ASN A 322 -5.75 19.92 -14.34
C ASN A 322 -6.73 19.06 -15.17
N ALA A 323 -6.26 17.93 -15.68
CA ALA A 323 -7.11 17.01 -16.44
C ALA A 323 -8.31 16.54 -15.59
N THR A 324 -9.45 16.33 -16.24
CA THR A 324 -10.68 15.89 -15.58
C THR A 324 -11.24 14.63 -16.22
N ILE A 325 -11.80 13.73 -15.43
CA ILE A 325 -12.51 12.55 -15.89
C ILE A 325 -13.80 12.99 -16.62
N LYS A 326 -14.17 12.30 -17.70
CA LYS A 326 -15.32 12.70 -18.54
C LYS A 326 -16.65 12.01 -18.15
N GLY A 327 -16.70 11.28 -17.05
CA GLY A 327 -17.88 10.51 -16.60
C GLY A 327 -19.07 11.32 -16.06
N GLY A 328 -18.86 12.60 -15.72
CA GLY A 328 -19.91 13.44 -15.13
C GLY A 328 -20.42 12.89 -13.79
N GLU A 329 -21.75 12.87 -13.58
CA GLU A 329 -22.38 12.35 -12.34
C GLU A 329 -22.27 10.82 -12.22
N GLU A 330 -22.15 10.09 -13.32
CA GLU A 330 -21.95 8.62 -13.34
C GLU A 330 -20.48 8.22 -13.42
N TYR A 331 -19.56 9.04 -12.87
CA TYR A 331 -18.13 8.83 -13.00
C TYR A 331 -17.64 7.46 -12.50
N GLU A 332 -18.21 6.90 -11.43
CA GLU A 332 -17.87 5.57 -10.94
C GLU A 332 -18.09 4.50 -12.02
N LYS A 333 -19.30 4.47 -12.58
CA LYS A 333 -19.65 3.53 -13.65
C LYS A 333 -18.76 3.71 -14.86
N TYR A 334 -18.52 4.98 -15.24
CA TYR A 334 -17.64 5.32 -16.35
C TYR A 334 -16.20 4.82 -16.12
N ILE A 335 -15.67 4.98 -14.92
CA ILE A 335 -14.33 4.50 -14.55
C ILE A 335 -14.28 2.97 -14.62
N ILE A 336 -15.25 2.26 -14.06
CA ILE A 336 -15.28 0.80 -14.04
C ILE A 336 -15.42 0.22 -15.46
N GLU A 337 -16.31 0.77 -16.29
CA GLU A 337 -16.51 0.31 -17.68
C GLU A 337 -15.25 0.52 -18.54
N ASN A 338 -14.59 1.68 -18.41
CA ASN A 338 -13.35 1.94 -19.12
C ASN A 338 -12.17 1.15 -18.54
N GLY A 339 -12.13 0.94 -17.23
CA GLY A 339 -11.17 0.05 -16.57
C GLY A 339 -11.31 -1.39 -17.08
N LYS A 340 -12.53 -1.91 -17.17
CA LYS A 340 -12.80 -3.24 -17.73
C LYS A 340 -12.31 -3.35 -19.18
N LYS A 341 -12.53 -2.33 -19.99
CA LYS A 341 -12.02 -2.27 -21.37
C LYS A 341 -10.49 -2.26 -21.39
N MET A 342 -9.86 -1.38 -20.61
CA MET A 342 -8.41 -1.25 -20.50
C MET A 342 -7.75 -2.58 -20.13
N TYR A 343 -8.19 -3.21 -19.06
CA TYR A 343 -7.62 -4.47 -18.58
C TYR A 343 -7.93 -5.66 -19.51
N SER A 344 -9.05 -5.61 -20.25
CA SER A 344 -9.37 -6.62 -21.27
C SER A 344 -8.47 -6.53 -22.51
N GLU A 345 -8.04 -5.33 -22.86
CA GLU A 345 -7.14 -5.08 -23.99
C GLU A 345 -5.66 -5.26 -23.62
N LEU A 346 -5.29 -5.08 -22.32
CA LEU A 346 -3.92 -5.20 -21.86
C LEU A 346 -3.42 -6.65 -21.93
N SER A 347 -4.15 -7.60 -21.36
CA SER A 347 -3.84 -9.03 -21.45
C SER A 347 -5.01 -9.91 -21.07
N LYS A 348 -4.88 -11.22 -21.36
CA LYS A 348 -5.86 -12.21 -20.92
C LYS A 348 -5.91 -12.31 -19.37
N GLU A 349 -4.77 -12.27 -18.71
CA GLU A 349 -4.67 -12.38 -17.26
C GLU A 349 -5.34 -11.18 -16.56
N THR A 350 -5.14 -9.96 -17.08
CA THR A 350 -5.79 -8.76 -16.53
C THR A 350 -7.29 -8.72 -16.85
N ALA A 351 -7.72 -9.28 -17.99
CA ALA A 351 -9.14 -9.42 -18.32
C ALA A 351 -9.86 -10.33 -17.31
N GLU A 352 -9.28 -11.51 -17.04
CA GLU A 352 -9.80 -12.48 -16.06
C GLU A 352 -9.81 -11.90 -14.64
N PHE A 353 -8.73 -11.23 -14.26
CA PHE A 353 -8.59 -10.56 -12.96
C PHE A 353 -9.66 -9.48 -12.75
N PHE A 354 -9.81 -8.53 -13.67
CA PHE A 354 -10.71 -7.39 -13.45
C PHE A 354 -12.18 -7.80 -13.53
N GLU A 355 -12.51 -8.81 -14.34
CA GLU A 355 -13.82 -9.46 -14.34
C GLU A 355 -14.11 -10.12 -12.99
N TYR A 356 -13.14 -10.87 -12.43
CA TYR A 356 -13.23 -11.47 -11.10
C TYR A 356 -13.49 -10.42 -10.02
N MET A 357 -12.75 -9.30 -10.01
CA MET A 357 -12.93 -8.23 -9.03
C MET A 357 -14.33 -7.61 -9.09
N THR A 358 -14.82 -7.33 -10.30
CA THR A 358 -16.11 -6.67 -10.52
C THR A 358 -17.30 -7.59 -10.25
N GLN A 359 -17.23 -8.85 -10.65
CA GLN A 359 -18.33 -9.83 -10.43
C GLN A 359 -18.49 -10.20 -8.96
N ASN A 360 -17.40 -10.26 -8.20
CA ASN A 360 -17.37 -10.70 -6.81
C ASN A 360 -17.45 -9.56 -5.78
N GLU A 361 -17.79 -8.35 -6.20
CA GLU A 361 -17.92 -7.17 -5.32
C GLU A 361 -16.65 -6.92 -4.47
N LEU A 362 -15.46 -7.11 -5.08
CA LEU A 362 -14.17 -7.00 -4.39
C LEU A 362 -13.59 -5.58 -4.43
N MET A 363 -14.44 -4.58 -4.68
CA MET A 363 -14.05 -3.17 -4.72
C MET A 363 -15.15 -2.31 -4.08
N ASP A 364 -14.75 -1.40 -3.19
CA ASP A 364 -15.58 -0.33 -2.67
C ASP A 364 -14.88 1.00 -2.93
N LEU A 365 -15.28 1.73 -3.98
CA LEU A 365 -14.46 2.77 -4.59
C LEU A 365 -14.87 4.19 -4.21
N VAL A 366 -16.18 4.49 -4.09
CA VAL A 366 -16.67 5.88 -4.02
C VAL A 366 -16.72 6.39 -2.59
N THR A 367 -16.32 7.66 -2.40
CA THR A 367 -16.45 8.34 -1.11
C THR A 367 -17.90 8.54 -0.72
N ARG A 368 -18.20 8.41 0.57
CA ARG A 368 -19.53 8.67 1.15
C ARG A 368 -19.43 9.00 2.63
N LYS A 369 -20.53 9.48 3.19
CA LYS A 369 -20.63 9.76 4.63
C LYS A 369 -20.30 8.48 5.43
N SER A 370 -19.62 8.63 6.54
CA SER A 370 -19.19 7.56 7.46
C SER A 370 -18.21 6.55 6.88
N LYS A 371 -17.71 6.72 5.66
CA LYS A 371 -16.64 5.89 5.10
C LYS A 371 -15.28 6.36 5.62
N ALA A 372 -14.38 5.43 5.95
CA ALA A 372 -13.02 5.76 6.37
C ALA A 372 -12.26 6.48 5.23
N ALA A 373 -11.35 7.40 5.58
CA ALA A 373 -10.50 8.07 4.60
C ALA A 373 -9.35 7.18 4.13
N GLY A 374 -8.83 7.47 2.94
CA GLY A 374 -7.70 6.77 2.32
C GLY A 374 -8.11 5.70 1.31
N GLY A 375 -7.11 4.98 0.79
CA GLY A 375 -7.25 3.83 -0.09
C GLY A 375 -6.31 2.72 0.35
N TYR A 376 -6.62 1.48 0.02
CA TYR A 376 -5.75 0.33 0.22
C TYR A 376 -6.23 -0.88 -0.57
N CYS A 377 -5.30 -1.76 -0.91
CA CYS A 377 -5.58 -3.13 -1.29
C CYS A 377 -5.19 -4.07 -0.16
N THR A 378 -5.98 -5.11 0.10
CA THR A 378 -5.69 -6.12 1.12
C THR A 378 -6.04 -7.52 0.63
N HIS A 379 -5.51 -8.55 1.31
CA HIS A 379 -5.75 -9.96 1.00
C HIS A 379 -6.64 -10.62 2.04
N ILE A 380 -7.58 -11.44 1.60
CA ILE A 380 -8.46 -12.26 2.44
C ILE A 380 -8.10 -13.73 2.23
N PRO A 381 -7.21 -14.32 3.07
CA PRO A 381 -6.58 -15.62 2.79
C PRO A 381 -7.56 -16.77 2.57
N ASN A 382 -8.64 -16.87 3.37
CA ASN A 382 -9.61 -17.96 3.24
C ASN A 382 -10.39 -17.96 1.92
N TYR A 383 -10.42 -16.84 1.24
CA TYR A 383 -11.11 -16.65 -0.03
C TYR A 383 -10.14 -16.48 -1.20
N ASN A 384 -8.81 -16.50 -0.93
CA ASN A 384 -7.76 -16.24 -1.92
C ASN A 384 -8.05 -15.00 -2.77
N SER A 385 -8.65 -13.98 -2.17
CA SER A 385 -9.12 -12.81 -2.89
C SER A 385 -8.48 -11.51 -2.38
N PRO A 386 -8.07 -10.62 -3.30
CA PRO A 386 -7.79 -9.24 -2.96
C PRO A 386 -9.10 -8.47 -2.71
N PHE A 387 -9.00 -7.34 -2.01
CA PHE A 387 -10.09 -6.37 -1.88
C PHE A 387 -9.53 -4.95 -2.00
N ILE A 388 -10.15 -4.12 -2.85
CA ILE A 388 -9.78 -2.72 -3.04
C ILE A 388 -10.78 -1.82 -2.30
N PHE A 389 -10.26 -0.96 -1.43
CA PHE A 389 -10.99 0.11 -0.78
C PHE A 389 -10.45 1.46 -1.25
N SER A 390 -11.31 2.41 -1.61
CA SER A 390 -10.92 3.72 -2.08
C SER A 390 -11.97 4.80 -1.76
N ASN A 391 -11.68 6.05 -2.10
CA ASN A 391 -12.55 7.20 -1.87
C ASN A 391 -12.61 8.11 -3.11
N PHE A 392 -13.04 7.57 -4.25
CA PHE A 392 -13.20 8.33 -5.50
C PHE A 392 -14.09 9.56 -5.30
N ASN A 393 -13.67 10.67 -5.89
CA ASN A 393 -14.27 11.98 -5.72
C ASN A 393 -14.44 12.77 -7.04
N ASN A 394 -14.31 12.08 -8.17
CA ASN A 394 -14.41 12.64 -9.53
C ASN A 394 -13.24 13.57 -9.90
N THR A 395 -12.04 13.25 -9.43
CA THR A 395 -10.78 13.91 -9.85
C THR A 395 -9.93 12.96 -10.69
N SER A 396 -8.88 13.49 -11.36
CA SER A 396 -7.92 12.66 -12.10
C SER A 396 -7.22 11.63 -11.21
N GLU A 397 -7.07 11.92 -9.91
CA GLU A 397 -6.47 11.03 -8.93
C GLU A 397 -7.25 9.71 -8.75
N ASP A 398 -8.55 9.68 -9.09
CA ASP A 398 -9.33 8.43 -9.05
C ASP A 398 -8.78 7.37 -10.01
N ILE A 399 -8.19 7.80 -11.15
CA ILE A 399 -7.58 6.89 -12.12
C ILE A 399 -6.20 6.42 -11.64
N ASP A 400 -5.42 7.31 -11.02
CA ASP A 400 -4.15 6.97 -10.40
C ASP A 400 -4.39 5.91 -9.31
N VAL A 401 -5.36 6.14 -8.43
CA VAL A 401 -5.73 5.20 -7.37
C VAL A 401 -6.28 3.89 -7.94
N LEU A 402 -7.14 3.93 -8.98
CA LEU A 402 -7.63 2.69 -9.59
C LEU A 402 -6.50 1.83 -10.12
N THR A 403 -5.57 2.41 -10.89
CA THR A 403 -4.47 1.67 -11.51
C THR A 403 -3.46 1.21 -10.47
N HIS A 404 -3.21 2.01 -9.44
CA HIS A 404 -2.38 1.68 -8.29
C HIS A 404 -2.93 0.47 -7.52
N GLU A 405 -4.15 0.57 -7.00
CA GLU A 405 -4.76 -0.50 -6.20
C GLU A 405 -5.01 -1.77 -7.04
N ALA A 406 -5.33 -1.61 -8.33
CA ALA A 406 -5.43 -2.74 -9.24
C ALA A 406 -4.07 -3.41 -9.50
N GLY A 407 -2.95 -2.67 -9.44
CA GLY A 407 -1.60 -3.24 -9.49
C GLY A 407 -1.33 -4.18 -8.32
N HIS A 408 -1.65 -3.76 -7.10
CA HIS A 408 -1.59 -4.62 -5.92
C HIS A 408 -2.53 -5.83 -6.01
N ALA A 409 -3.79 -5.58 -6.37
CA ALA A 409 -4.79 -6.64 -6.46
C ALA A 409 -4.46 -7.67 -7.55
N PHE A 410 -3.92 -7.22 -8.69
CA PHE A 410 -3.46 -8.10 -9.77
C PHE A 410 -2.26 -8.95 -9.33
N GLN A 411 -1.30 -8.37 -8.62
CA GLN A 411 -0.18 -9.12 -8.05
C GLN A 411 -0.70 -10.22 -7.11
N LEU A 412 -1.58 -9.88 -6.16
CA LEU A 412 -2.20 -10.85 -5.24
C LEU A 412 -2.99 -11.94 -5.98
N TYR A 413 -3.75 -11.55 -7.02
CA TYR A 413 -4.47 -12.48 -7.87
C TYR A 413 -3.54 -13.48 -8.57
N MET A 414 -2.36 -13.02 -9.04
CA MET A 414 -1.37 -13.84 -9.72
C MET A 414 -0.60 -14.79 -8.78
N SER A 415 -0.50 -14.46 -7.50
CA SER A 415 0.23 -15.23 -6.47
C SER A 415 -0.69 -15.95 -5.47
N ARG A 416 -2.02 -15.91 -5.66
CA ARG A 416 -3.02 -16.39 -4.71
C ARG A 416 -2.92 -17.87 -4.31
N ASP A 417 -2.21 -18.68 -5.10
CA ASP A 417 -2.00 -20.11 -4.82
C ASP A 417 -0.79 -20.38 -3.90
N ILE A 418 -0.04 -19.35 -3.52
CA ILE A 418 1.05 -19.48 -2.55
C ILE A 418 0.44 -19.77 -1.18
N PRO A 419 0.85 -20.87 -0.49
CA PRO A 419 0.10 -21.35 0.67
C PRO A 419 0.25 -20.49 1.94
N MET A 420 1.37 -19.74 2.09
CA MET A 420 1.65 -18.92 3.27
C MET A 420 1.27 -17.47 3.01
N TYR A 421 0.36 -16.90 3.81
CA TYR A 421 -0.14 -15.54 3.57
C TYR A 421 0.97 -14.47 3.69
N GLU A 422 2.04 -14.71 4.45
CA GLU A 422 3.19 -13.80 4.56
C GLU A 422 3.91 -13.57 3.24
N ILE A 423 3.77 -14.48 2.30
CA ILE A 423 4.43 -14.45 1.00
C ILE A 423 3.48 -14.50 -0.20
N ASN A 424 2.15 -14.35 0.01
CA ASN A 424 1.25 -14.02 -1.09
C ASN A 424 1.51 -12.59 -1.57
N PHE A 425 1.61 -11.67 -0.62
CA PHE A 425 1.96 -10.28 -0.87
C PHE A 425 3.48 -10.09 -0.65
N PRO A 426 4.17 -9.33 -1.50
CA PRO A 426 5.58 -9.03 -1.28
C PRO A 426 5.77 -8.16 -0.03
N THR A 427 7.03 -8.01 0.40
CA THR A 427 7.38 -7.01 1.41
C THR A 427 7.01 -5.61 0.93
N LEU A 428 6.77 -4.68 1.86
CA LEU A 428 6.21 -3.36 1.55
C LEU A 428 7.05 -2.56 0.55
N ASP A 429 8.39 -2.71 0.59
CA ASP A 429 9.32 -2.12 -0.38
C ASP A 429 9.13 -2.64 -1.81
N SER A 430 8.64 -3.86 -1.94
CA SER A 430 8.42 -4.53 -3.23
C SER A 430 6.99 -4.40 -3.73
N CYS A 431 5.98 -4.34 -2.83
CA CYS A 431 4.59 -4.30 -3.24
C CYS A 431 4.27 -3.05 -4.06
N GLU A 432 4.90 -1.91 -3.73
CA GLU A 432 4.70 -0.65 -4.44
C GLU A 432 5.32 -0.64 -5.86
N ILE A 433 6.26 -1.57 -6.16
CA ILE A 433 6.72 -1.75 -7.54
C ILE A 433 5.55 -2.16 -8.44
N HIS A 434 4.67 -3.02 -7.93
CA HIS A 434 3.54 -3.54 -8.70
C HIS A 434 2.48 -2.46 -8.94
N SER A 435 2.10 -1.71 -7.91
CA SER A 435 1.11 -0.65 -7.99
C SER A 435 1.57 0.51 -8.88
N MET A 436 2.72 1.11 -8.57
CA MET A 436 3.23 2.28 -9.28
C MET A 436 3.65 1.96 -10.73
N SER A 437 4.10 0.73 -11.03
CA SER A 437 4.37 0.31 -12.40
C SER A 437 3.09 0.14 -13.23
N MET A 438 2.00 -0.36 -12.64
CA MET A 438 0.72 -0.50 -13.34
C MET A 438 0.17 0.86 -13.78
N GLU A 439 0.36 1.92 -13.00
CA GLU A 439 -0.01 3.28 -13.38
C GLU A 439 0.61 3.69 -14.73
N PHE A 440 1.89 3.39 -14.95
CA PHE A 440 2.59 3.71 -16.20
C PHE A 440 2.33 2.71 -17.33
N ILE A 441 2.21 1.42 -17.04
CA ILE A 441 1.90 0.38 -18.01
C ILE A 441 0.55 0.63 -18.67
N THR A 442 -0.42 1.21 -17.94
CA THR A 442 -1.75 1.51 -18.45
C THR A 442 -1.84 2.81 -19.25
N TYR A 443 -0.77 3.57 -19.41
CA TYR A 443 -0.73 4.82 -20.19
C TYR A 443 -1.33 4.74 -21.61
N PRO A 444 -1.18 3.66 -22.39
CA PRO A 444 -1.80 3.56 -23.72
C PRO A 444 -3.32 3.73 -23.72
N TRP A 445 -3.99 3.45 -22.60
CA TRP A 445 -5.46 3.49 -22.46
C TRP A 445 -6.01 4.74 -21.79
N MET A 446 -5.19 5.70 -21.39
CA MET A 446 -5.65 6.89 -20.67
C MET A 446 -6.63 7.75 -21.47
N GLU A 447 -6.63 7.65 -22.79
CA GLU A 447 -7.65 8.30 -23.64
C GLU A 447 -9.09 7.82 -23.35
N LEU A 448 -9.25 6.61 -22.83
CA LEU A 448 -10.56 6.11 -22.39
C LEU A 448 -11.18 6.99 -21.32
N PHE A 449 -10.37 7.54 -20.42
CA PHE A 449 -10.80 8.31 -19.26
C PHE A 449 -10.77 9.82 -19.50
N PHE A 450 -9.73 10.33 -20.17
CA PHE A 450 -9.42 11.76 -20.25
C PHE A 450 -9.68 12.40 -21.62
N LYS A 451 -9.89 11.60 -22.69
CA LYS A 451 -10.15 12.09 -24.06
C LYS A 451 -9.09 13.12 -24.48
N GLU A 452 -9.52 14.34 -24.80
CA GLU A 452 -8.66 15.46 -25.22
C GLU A 452 -7.65 15.88 -24.14
N ASP A 453 -7.91 15.61 -22.85
CA ASP A 453 -7.00 15.95 -21.75
C ASP A 453 -5.94 14.85 -21.46
N THR A 454 -5.88 13.79 -22.30
CA THR A 454 -4.96 12.65 -22.08
C THR A 454 -3.50 13.07 -21.96
N LEU A 455 -3.04 14.02 -22.79
CA LEU A 455 -1.65 14.50 -22.73
C LEU A 455 -1.39 15.29 -21.45
N LYS A 456 -2.34 16.12 -21.02
CA LYS A 456 -2.28 16.84 -19.74
C LYS A 456 -2.17 15.87 -18.56
N TYR A 457 -3.01 14.83 -18.55
CA TYR A 457 -2.97 13.81 -17.50
C TYR A 457 -1.60 13.14 -17.44
N LYS A 458 -1.09 12.63 -18.55
CA LYS A 458 0.22 11.95 -18.58
C LYS A 458 1.37 12.86 -18.17
N PHE A 459 1.33 14.13 -18.58
CA PHE A 459 2.31 15.12 -18.17
C PHE A 459 2.24 15.40 -16.66
N TYR A 460 1.03 15.62 -16.13
CA TYR A 460 0.80 15.85 -14.70
C TYR A 460 1.28 14.66 -13.87
N HIS A 461 0.80 13.46 -14.20
CA HIS A 461 1.16 12.25 -13.46
C HIS A 461 2.67 11.99 -13.44
N MET A 462 3.34 12.04 -14.59
CA MET A 462 4.80 11.86 -14.68
C MET A 462 5.56 12.96 -13.95
N SER A 463 5.11 14.22 -14.04
CA SER A 463 5.70 15.37 -13.36
C SER A 463 5.52 15.25 -11.84
N SER A 464 4.34 14.84 -11.37
CA SER A 464 4.04 14.63 -9.96
C SER A 464 4.84 13.48 -9.37
N ALA A 465 4.97 12.37 -10.09
CA ALA A 465 5.74 11.21 -9.68
C ALA A 465 7.23 11.54 -9.45
N ILE A 466 7.87 12.34 -10.32
CA ILE A 466 9.27 12.73 -10.09
C ILE A 466 9.39 13.78 -8.99
N LYS A 467 8.44 14.72 -8.88
CA LYS A 467 8.39 15.74 -7.82
C LYS A 467 8.14 15.15 -6.43
N PHE A 468 7.53 13.97 -6.35
CA PHE A 468 7.29 13.23 -5.11
C PHE A 468 8.59 12.72 -4.46
N ILE A 469 9.59 12.30 -5.24
CA ILE A 469 10.81 11.64 -4.73
C ILE A 469 11.56 12.50 -3.67
N PRO A 470 11.80 13.81 -3.87
CA PRO A 470 12.41 14.64 -2.82
C PRO A 470 11.66 14.66 -1.50
N TYR A 471 10.31 14.69 -1.54
CA TYR A 471 9.50 14.63 -0.33
C TYR A 471 9.59 13.25 0.36
N GLY A 472 9.59 12.17 -0.42
CA GLY A 472 9.75 10.82 0.11
C GLY A 472 11.03 10.65 0.93
N VAL A 473 12.15 11.21 0.46
CA VAL A 473 13.42 11.14 1.19
C VAL A 473 13.46 12.08 2.41
N ILE A 474 12.71 13.21 2.40
CA ILE A 474 12.53 14.03 3.61
C ILE A 474 11.89 13.22 4.72
N VAL A 475 10.79 12.55 4.42
CA VAL A 475 10.04 11.74 5.39
C VAL A 475 10.93 10.67 6.00
N ASP A 476 11.76 10.02 5.20
CA ASP A 476 12.69 9.01 5.66
C ASP A 476 13.84 9.60 6.50
N GLU A 477 14.55 10.63 6.01
CA GLU A 477 15.66 11.26 6.74
C GLU A 477 15.18 11.86 8.07
N PHE A 478 13.98 12.43 8.11
CA PHE A 478 13.37 12.93 9.33
C PHE A 478 13.22 11.84 10.39
N GLN A 479 12.67 10.69 10.01
CA GLN A 479 12.47 9.58 10.93
C GLN A 479 13.79 9.03 11.48
N HIS A 480 14.82 8.89 10.64
CA HIS A 480 16.14 8.49 11.11
C HIS A 480 16.65 9.44 12.19
N ARG A 481 16.61 10.76 11.96
CA ARG A 481 17.07 11.75 12.92
C ARG A 481 16.29 11.75 14.23
N ILE A 482 14.97 11.51 14.17
CA ILE A 482 14.12 11.43 15.37
C ILE A 482 14.45 10.19 16.20
N TYR A 483 14.54 9.02 15.56
CA TYR A 483 14.76 7.76 16.29
C TYR A 483 16.22 7.54 16.71
N GLU A 484 17.18 8.25 16.12
CA GLU A 484 18.54 8.34 16.63
C GLU A 484 18.62 9.19 17.90
N ASN A 485 17.74 10.18 18.06
CA ASN A 485 17.65 11.04 19.25
C ASN A 485 16.19 11.15 19.76
N PRO A 486 15.66 10.09 20.39
CA PRO A 486 14.25 10.02 20.81
C PRO A 486 13.84 11.00 21.91
N THR A 487 14.81 11.69 22.54
CA THR A 487 14.58 12.72 23.56
C THR A 487 14.49 14.13 23.00
N MET A 488 14.58 14.28 21.69
CA MET A 488 14.49 15.55 20.99
C MET A 488 13.16 16.28 21.30
N SER A 489 13.24 17.56 21.59
CA SER A 489 12.06 18.40 21.84
C SER A 489 11.20 18.58 20.59
N LYS A 490 9.95 18.96 20.78
CA LYS A 490 9.03 19.26 19.68
C LYS A 490 9.54 20.35 18.75
N ASP A 491 10.17 21.39 19.29
CA ASP A 491 10.69 22.50 18.51
C ASP A 491 11.93 22.10 17.68
N GLU A 492 12.83 21.29 18.24
CA GLU A 492 13.96 20.72 17.48
C GLU A 492 13.49 19.84 16.33
N ARG A 493 12.45 19.01 16.53
CA ARG A 493 11.87 18.19 15.45
C ARG A 493 11.31 19.04 14.32
N LYS A 494 10.55 20.08 14.64
CA LYS A 494 10.01 21.02 13.66
C LYS A 494 11.14 21.72 12.88
N GLN A 495 12.15 22.20 13.58
CA GLN A 495 13.31 22.81 12.96
C GLN A 495 14.01 21.84 11.98
N ILE A 496 14.26 20.58 12.39
CA ILE A 496 14.86 19.57 11.53
C ILE A 496 14.00 19.31 10.28
N PHE A 497 12.68 19.20 10.44
CA PHE A 497 11.83 18.98 9.27
C PHE A 497 11.92 20.15 8.30
N ARG A 498 11.87 21.40 8.78
CA ARG A 498 12.01 22.60 7.95
C ARG A 498 13.39 22.70 7.29
N GLU A 499 14.46 22.31 7.97
CA GLU A 499 15.81 22.23 7.39
C GLU A 499 15.87 21.21 6.24
N LEU A 500 15.23 20.04 6.41
CA LEU A 500 15.14 19.04 5.36
C LEU A 500 14.29 19.51 4.17
N GLU A 501 13.19 20.23 4.41
CA GLU A 501 12.44 20.86 3.32
C GLU A 501 13.30 21.85 2.54
N LYS A 502 14.04 22.73 3.20
CA LYS A 502 14.96 23.68 2.53
C LYS A 502 16.06 22.96 1.74
N LYS A 503 16.48 21.78 2.19
CA LYS A 503 17.49 20.96 1.51
C LYS A 503 16.94 20.27 0.24
N TYR A 504 15.74 19.66 0.31
CA TYR A 504 15.21 18.81 -0.75
C TYR A 504 14.12 19.49 -1.59
N LEU A 505 13.44 20.51 -1.04
CA LEU A 505 12.38 21.30 -1.69
C LEU A 505 12.70 22.79 -1.61
N PRO A 506 13.86 23.25 -2.12
CA PRO A 506 14.34 24.61 -1.92
C PRO A 506 13.45 25.69 -2.57
N HIS A 507 12.58 25.32 -3.53
CA HIS A 507 11.60 26.21 -4.15
C HIS A 507 10.42 26.54 -3.23
N ARG A 508 10.21 25.76 -2.14
CA ARG A 508 9.01 25.83 -1.32
C ARG A 508 9.02 27.01 -0.36
N ASP A 509 8.09 27.92 -0.59
CA ASP A 509 7.82 29.10 0.21
C ASP A 509 6.41 28.99 0.80
N TYR A 510 6.28 29.10 2.12
CA TYR A 510 5.01 28.97 2.83
C TYR A 510 4.37 30.31 3.19
N ARG A 511 5.10 31.41 3.01
CA ARG A 511 4.67 32.78 3.30
C ARG A 511 4.08 32.93 4.70
N ASP A 512 2.80 33.32 4.77
CA ASP A 512 2.03 33.60 5.96
C ASP A 512 1.27 32.38 6.52
N ILE A 513 1.71 31.16 6.21
CA ILE A 513 1.22 29.93 6.85
C ILE A 513 2.22 29.53 7.94
N ASP A 514 2.10 30.18 9.11
CA ASP A 514 3.09 30.11 10.19
C ASP A 514 3.37 28.68 10.67
N ILE A 515 2.35 27.82 10.75
CA ILE A 515 2.51 26.42 11.15
C ILE A 515 3.43 25.64 10.19
N LEU A 516 3.42 25.99 8.90
CA LEU A 516 4.28 25.36 7.90
C LEU A 516 5.70 25.92 7.94
N GLU A 517 5.87 27.25 8.11
CA GLU A 517 7.18 27.85 8.32
C GLU A 517 7.84 27.35 9.61
N ALA A 518 7.05 27.01 10.63
CA ALA A 518 7.53 26.35 11.84
C ALA A 518 8.03 24.91 11.60
N GLY A 519 7.70 24.29 10.44
CA GLY A 519 8.15 22.93 10.09
C GLY A 519 7.18 21.83 10.49
N CYS A 520 5.87 22.11 10.49
CA CYS A 520 4.83 21.13 10.87
C CYS A 520 4.13 20.45 9.68
N TYR A 521 4.65 20.58 8.45
CA TYR A 521 4.03 19.96 7.28
C TYR A 521 3.83 18.45 7.42
N TRP A 522 4.68 17.76 8.19
CA TRP A 522 4.62 16.32 8.45
C TRP A 522 3.42 15.87 9.31
N PHE A 523 2.72 16.79 9.99
CA PHE A 523 1.55 16.42 10.81
C PHE A 523 0.46 15.68 10.02
N LYS A 524 0.30 16.01 8.75
CA LYS A 524 -0.64 15.33 7.85
C LYS A 524 -0.15 13.97 7.35
N GLN A 525 1.15 13.65 7.54
CA GLN A 525 1.74 12.44 6.97
C GLN A 525 1.50 11.22 7.87
N GLY A 526 0.43 10.49 7.59
CA GLY A 526 0.01 9.33 8.38
C GLY A 526 1.10 8.27 8.56
N HIS A 527 1.97 8.07 7.57
CA HIS A 527 3.05 7.09 7.63
C HIS A 527 4.05 7.37 8.77
N ILE A 528 4.37 8.62 9.05
CA ILE A 528 5.25 9.01 10.17
C ILE A 528 4.65 8.55 11.51
N PHE A 529 3.34 8.67 11.68
CA PHE A 529 2.64 8.30 12.91
C PHE A 529 2.35 6.79 13.00
N LYS A 530 1.92 6.15 11.90
CA LYS A 530 1.37 4.79 11.93
C LYS A 530 2.34 3.72 11.43
N ASN A 531 3.12 4.02 10.40
CA ASN A 531 3.95 3.05 9.68
C ASN A 531 5.37 3.61 9.49
N PRO A 532 6.16 3.74 10.58
CA PRO A 532 7.49 4.34 10.50
C PRO A 532 8.41 3.55 9.58
N PHE A 533 9.21 4.29 8.81
CA PHE A 533 10.13 3.82 7.78
C PHE A 533 9.50 3.22 6.52
N TYR A 534 8.18 3.17 6.40
CA TYR A 534 7.53 2.67 5.19
C TYR A 534 7.64 3.63 4.00
N TYR A 535 7.59 4.94 4.23
CA TYR A 535 7.38 5.92 3.15
C TYR A 535 8.50 5.95 2.10
N ILE A 536 9.72 5.54 2.44
CA ILE A 536 10.83 5.43 1.49
C ILE A 536 10.62 4.32 0.45
N ASP A 537 9.81 3.33 0.77
CA ASP A 537 9.51 2.21 -0.11
C ASP A 537 8.79 2.68 -1.38
N TYR A 538 7.95 3.73 -1.28
CA TYR A 538 7.38 4.41 -2.45
C TYR A 538 8.46 5.05 -3.35
N VAL A 539 9.54 5.57 -2.77
CA VAL A 539 10.65 6.13 -3.56
C VAL A 539 11.39 5.01 -4.30
N LEU A 540 11.68 3.91 -3.62
CA LEU A 540 12.32 2.74 -4.23
C LEU A 540 11.47 2.17 -5.38
N ALA A 541 10.17 2.05 -5.12
CA ALA A 541 9.21 1.59 -6.11
C ALA A 541 9.04 2.56 -7.29
N GLN A 542 9.02 3.88 -7.04
CA GLN A 542 8.94 4.88 -8.11
C GLN A 542 10.14 4.81 -9.04
N VAL A 543 11.33 4.56 -8.50
CA VAL A 543 12.55 4.32 -9.30
C VAL A 543 12.39 3.09 -10.20
N CYS A 544 11.77 2.02 -9.72
CA CYS A 544 11.47 0.82 -10.49
C CYS A 544 10.36 1.08 -11.53
N ALA A 545 9.30 1.80 -11.15
CA ALA A 545 8.19 2.13 -12.04
C ALA A 545 8.61 3.00 -13.22
N PHE A 546 9.50 3.96 -13.02
CA PHE A 546 10.07 4.74 -14.12
C PHE A 546 10.90 3.89 -15.09
N GLN A 547 11.56 2.84 -14.61
CA GLN A 547 12.22 1.90 -15.50
C GLN A 547 11.21 1.07 -16.30
N PHE A 548 10.08 0.66 -15.69
CA PHE A 548 9.00 0.03 -16.44
C PHE A 548 8.38 0.97 -17.46
N LEU A 549 8.20 2.26 -17.17
CA LEU A 549 7.79 3.26 -18.16
C LEU A 549 8.75 3.32 -19.35
N GLN A 550 10.07 3.37 -19.08
CA GLN A 550 11.07 3.37 -20.14
C GLN A 550 10.99 2.10 -20.98
N LYS A 551 10.99 0.93 -20.34
CA LYS A 551 10.90 -0.38 -21.01
C LYS A 551 9.61 -0.51 -21.83
N SER A 552 8.48 0.00 -21.32
CA SER A 552 7.19 0.00 -22.04
C SER A 552 7.24 0.86 -23.30
N ASN A 553 7.94 1.98 -23.27
CA ASN A 553 8.16 2.82 -24.45
C ASN A 553 9.12 2.18 -25.49
N GLU A 554 10.08 1.38 -25.05
CA GLU A 554 11.04 0.70 -25.92
C GLU A 554 10.47 -0.62 -26.48
N ASN A 555 9.87 -1.45 -25.64
CA ASN A 555 9.28 -2.75 -25.98
C ASN A 555 8.20 -3.15 -24.97
N PHE A 556 6.95 -2.80 -25.25
CA PHE A 556 5.82 -3.01 -24.36
C PHE A 556 5.60 -4.49 -24.00
N GLU A 557 5.72 -5.40 -24.98
CA GLU A 557 5.48 -6.83 -24.76
C GLU A 557 6.50 -7.42 -23.78
N GLN A 558 7.78 -7.06 -23.91
CA GLN A 558 8.82 -7.50 -22.98
C GLN A 558 8.64 -6.88 -21.58
N ALA A 559 8.31 -5.58 -21.51
CA ALA A 559 8.04 -4.91 -20.24
C ALA A 559 6.86 -5.55 -19.50
N TRP A 560 5.80 -5.88 -20.22
CA TRP A 560 4.65 -6.58 -19.67
C TRP A 560 5.01 -7.99 -19.18
N GLN A 561 5.81 -8.74 -19.93
CA GLN A 561 6.24 -10.07 -19.50
C GLN A 561 7.12 -10.00 -18.23
N ASP A 562 8.01 -9.03 -18.14
CA ASP A 562 8.84 -8.80 -16.94
C ASP A 562 7.97 -8.43 -15.73
N TYR A 563 6.95 -7.59 -15.93
CA TYR A 563 5.98 -7.25 -14.89
C TYR A 563 5.15 -8.47 -14.43
N ILE A 564 4.66 -9.29 -15.35
CA ILE A 564 3.98 -10.56 -15.03
C ILE A 564 4.89 -11.49 -14.20
N ASN A 565 6.18 -11.54 -14.51
CA ASN A 565 7.12 -12.39 -13.80
C ASN A 565 7.28 -11.97 -12.33
N ILE A 566 7.33 -10.66 -12.03
CA ILE A 566 7.38 -10.18 -10.65
C ILE A 566 6.05 -10.41 -9.92
N CYS A 567 4.90 -10.31 -10.60
CA CYS A 567 3.61 -10.59 -10.00
C CYS A 567 3.47 -12.07 -9.56
N LYS A 568 3.93 -13.01 -10.39
CA LYS A 568 3.81 -14.45 -10.14
C LYS A 568 4.61 -14.96 -8.94
N VAL A 569 5.73 -14.32 -8.64
CA VAL A 569 6.57 -14.75 -7.51
C VAL A 569 6.03 -14.29 -6.16
N GLY A 570 5.08 -13.35 -6.15
CA GLY A 570 4.53 -12.80 -4.90
C GLY A 570 5.64 -12.34 -3.96
N GLY A 571 5.49 -12.60 -2.68
CA GLY A 571 6.47 -12.33 -1.63
C GLY A 571 7.48 -13.45 -1.39
N THR A 572 7.66 -14.39 -2.32
CA THR A 572 8.65 -15.48 -2.17
C THR A 572 10.09 -15.04 -2.36
N LYS A 573 10.29 -13.76 -2.76
CA LYS A 573 11.56 -13.14 -3.09
C LYS A 573 11.77 -11.86 -2.30
N SER A 574 13.04 -11.52 -2.04
CA SER A 574 13.42 -10.24 -1.45
C SER A 574 13.32 -9.10 -2.47
N PHE A 575 13.41 -7.84 -2.01
CA PHE A 575 13.30 -6.66 -2.85
C PHE A 575 14.28 -6.68 -4.05
N LEU A 576 15.57 -6.90 -3.79
CA LEU A 576 16.58 -6.91 -4.87
C LEU A 576 16.43 -8.13 -5.79
N GLU A 577 15.95 -9.27 -5.29
CA GLU A 577 15.61 -10.41 -6.15
C GLU A 577 14.43 -10.08 -7.08
N ILE A 578 13.38 -9.36 -6.59
CA ILE A 578 12.24 -8.90 -7.42
C ILE A 578 12.70 -7.90 -8.47
N VAL A 579 13.55 -6.93 -8.10
CA VAL A 579 14.17 -5.97 -9.03
C VAL A 579 14.91 -6.72 -10.16
N ASN A 580 15.69 -7.73 -9.81
CA ASN A 580 16.41 -8.53 -10.80
C ASN A 580 15.47 -9.37 -11.69
N ILE A 581 14.39 -9.96 -11.15
CA ILE A 581 13.40 -10.72 -11.93
C ILE A 581 12.67 -9.80 -12.93
N GLY A 582 12.41 -8.54 -12.54
CA GLY A 582 11.87 -7.51 -13.42
C GLY A 582 12.85 -7.00 -14.48
N ASN A 583 14.09 -7.50 -14.50
CA ASN A 583 15.17 -6.98 -15.34
C ASN A 583 15.34 -5.46 -15.18
N LEU A 584 15.35 -4.99 -13.91
CA LEU A 584 15.52 -3.60 -13.53
C LEU A 584 16.90 -3.40 -12.90
N ASN A 585 17.44 -2.18 -13.00
CA ASN A 585 18.62 -1.78 -12.24
C ASN A 585 18.21 -1.47 -10.79
N SER A 586 19.05 -1.87 -9.85
CA SER A 586 18.79 -1.59 -8.44
C SER A 586 18.74 -0.06 -8.18
N PRO A 587 17.82 0.44 -7.35
CA PRO A 587 17.83 1.84 -6.91
C PRO A 587 19.13 2.26 -6.21
N PHE A 588 19.91 1.29 -5.72
CA PHE A 588 21.18 1.52 -5.01
C PHE A 588 22.41 1.42 -5.91
N GLU A 589 22.23 1.08 -7.18
CA GLU A 589 23.31 1.03 -8.18
C GLU A 589 23.73 2.44 -8.62
N ASP A 590 25.03 2.62 -8.83
CA ASP A 590 25.55 3.90 -9.30
C ASP A 590 24.89 4.34 -10.61
N LYS A 591 24.51 5.60 -10.69
CA LYS A 591 23.85 6.24 -11.84
C LYS A 591 22.40 5.84 -12.12
N THR A 592 21.80 4.91 -11.39
CA THR A 592 20.38 4.55 -11.62
C THR A 592 19.49 5.79 -11.44
N ILE A 593 19.63 6.51 -10.33
CA ILE A 593 18.85 7.72 -10.04
C ILE A 593 19.12 8.83 -11.07
N LYS A 594 20.39 9.02 -11.45
CA LYS A 594 20.77 9.97 -12.51
C LYS A 594 20.09 9.64 -13.85
N ASN A 595 20.21 8.38 -14.30
CA ASN A 595 19.66 7.95 -15.59
C ASN A 595 18.14 8.11 -15.63
N ILE A 596 17.45 7.80 -14.54
CA ILE A 596 16.00 8.00 -14.41
C ILE A 596 15.65 9.49 -14.50
N GLY A 597 16.35 10.35 -13.77
CA GLY A 597 16.15 11.80 -13.84
C GLY A 597 16.33 12.34 -15.26
N GLU A 598 17.38 11.90 -15.97
CA GLU A 598 17.64 12.29 -17.36
C GLU A 598 16.54 11.79 -18.32
N ASN A 599 16.11 10.53 -18.18
CA ASN A 599 15.06 9.95 -19.03
C ASN A 599 13.71 10.66 -18.83
N ILE A 600 13.28 10.87 -17.59
CA ILE A 600 12.02 11.56 -17.28
C ILE A 600 12.08 13.02 -17.75
N ASN A 601 13.20 13.70 -17.52
CA ASN A 601 13.39 15.05 -18.05
C ASN A 601 13.22 15.09 -19.58
N ASN A 602 13.82 14.15 -20.31
CA ASN A 602 13.72 14.09 -21.76
C ASN A 602 12.27 13.86 -22.22
N LEU A 603 11.52 12.98 -21.56
CA LEU A 603 10.10 12.77 -21.85
C LEU A 603 9.28 14.04 -21.62
N LEU A 604 9.47 14.72 -20.49
CA LEU A 604 8.72 15.92 -20.13
C LEU A 604 9.07 17.14 -21.01
N VAL A 605 10.35 17.33 -21.38
CA VAL A 605 10.81 18.45 -22.21
C VAL A 605 10.31 18.32 -23.65
N ASN A 606 10.14 17.11 -24.15
CA ASN A 606 9.63 16.88 -25.50
C ASN A 606 8.14 17.24 -25.66
N ILE A 607 7.38 17.35 -24.55
CA ILE A 607 6.00 17.82 -24.57
C ILE A 607 6.02 19.35 -24.45
N LYS A 608 5.51 20.05 -25.46
CA LYS A 608 5.48 21.52 -25.48
C LYS A 608 4.32 22.05 -24.65
N ASP A 609 4.55 23.17 -23.92
CA ASP A 609 3.50 23.81 -23.12
C ASP A 609 2.32 24.31 -23.97
N SER A 610 2.51 24.50 -25.30
CA SER A 610 1.43 24.82 -26.25
C SER A 610 0.53 23.64 -26.60
N GLU A 611 0.90 22.43 -26.24
CA GLU A 611 0.16 21.19 -26.47
C GLU A 611 -0.64 20.77 -25.22
N LEU A 612 -0.38 21.46 -24.10
CA LEU A 612 -0.97 21.27 -22.78
C LEU A 612 -2.01 22.40 -22.47
#